data_70169d3d314283c72184018a8f9a3ed9
#
_entry.id   70169d3d314283c72184018a8f9a3ed9
#
_cell.length_a   1.000
_cell.length_b   1.000
_cell.length_c   1.000
_cell.angle_alpha   90.00
_cell.angle_beta   90.00
_cell.angle_gamma   90.00
#
_symmetry.space_group_name_H-M   'P 1'
#
loop_
_entity.id
_entity.type
_entity.pdbx_description
1 polymer ?
#
loop_
_entity_poly.entity_id
_entity_poly.type
_entity_poly.pdbx_seq_one_letter_code
_entity_poly.pdbx_strand_id
1 'polypeptide(L)'
;MKETLYAHVRRGAPRRRDWRLWAAVSLVLAVTLVVLIPLLWSVHYQLRYRHFVQGLSESTLAAYRAECLIAERDGELSPVSGGCGYQIYRLAAGLTPGRWGKPPEEPAPVVLDYGDGSTLSFWEVPLRNKASATGLFLWYTDPEGKSDGFSSALLHLDGIQRLLDQDAARAAAP
;
A
#
# COMPACT_ATOMS: atom_id res chain seq x y z
N MET A 1 76.36 -40.66 17.57
CA MET A 1 76.12 -39.23 17.26
C MET A 1 74.75 -39.08 16.67
N LYS A 2 73.77 -38.64 17.46
CA LYS A 2 72.40 -38.40 17.01
C LYS A 2 72.22 -36.87 17.09
N GLU A 3 72.24 -36.23 15.94
CA GLU A 3 71.83 -34.81 15.82
C GLU A 3 70.35 -34.74 15.81
N THR A 4 69.77 -34.21 16.86
CA THR A 4 68.36 -33.90 16.97
C THR A 4 68.13 -32.54 16.29
N LEU A 5 67.56 -32.59 15.12
CA LEU A 5 67.10 -31.43 14.36
C LEU A 5 65.89 -30.84 15.08
N TYR A 6 66.06 -29.78 15.84
CA TYR A 6 64.96 -29.00 16.40
C TYR A 6 64.36 -28.16 15.29
N ALA A 7 63.27 -28.65 14.73
CA ALA A 7 62.43 -27.88 13.85
C ALA A 7 61.79 -26.75 14.69
N HIS A 8 62.30 -25.55 14.59
CA HIS A 8 61.64 -24.35 15.07
C HIS A 8 60.32 -24.15 14.27
N VAL A 9 59.26 -24.70 14.79
CA VAL A 9 57.93 -24.29 14.37
C VAL A 9 57.78 -22.81 14.74
N ARG A 10 57.98 -21.92 13.79
CA ARG A 10 57.60 -20.53 13.90
C ARG A 10 56.10 -20.49 14.09
N ARG A 11 55.62 -20.45 15.34
CA ARG A 11 54.26 -20.06 15.65
C ARG A 11 54.08 -18.68 15.07
N GLY A 12 53.39 -18.58 13.95
CA GLY A 12 53.02 -17.30 13.37
C GLY A 12 52.40 -16.42 14.45
N ALA A 13 53.02 -15.26 14.68
CA ALA A 13 52.46 -14.27 15.59
C ALA A 13 50.97 -14.10 15.27
N PRO A 14 50.06 -14.04 16.27
CA PRO A 14 48.66 -13.80 16.00
C PRO A 14 48.57 -12.53 15.20
N ARG A 15 48.10 -12.68 13.97
CA ARG A 15 47.82 -11.56 13.04
C ARG A 15 47.02 -10.56 13.84
N ARG A 16 47.61 -9.43 14.28
CA ARG A 16 46.90 -8.34 14.93
C ARG A 16 45.75 -8.00 13.98
N ARG A 17 44.57 -8.46 14.35
CA ARG A 17 43.36 -8.22 13.60
C ARG A 17 43.26 -6.70 13.57
N ASP A 18 43.45 -6.09 12.41
CA ASP A 18 43.44 -4.64 12.24
C ASP A 18 42.01 -4.16 12.54
N TRP A 19 41.75 -3.99 13.86
CA TRP A 19 40.43 -3.57 14.36
C TRP A 19 39.98 -2.27 13.71
N ARG A 20 40.91 -1.42 13.29
CA ARG A 20 40.64 -0.19 12.54
C ARG A 20 40.04 -0.48 11.16
N LEU A 21 40.53 -1.48 10.46
CA LEU A 21 40.01 -1.92 9.20
C LEU A 21 38.59 -2.47 9.35
N TRP A 22 38.37 -3.30 10.37
CA TRP A 22 37.04 -3.83 10.67
C TRP A 22 36.06 -2.75 11.13
N ALA A 23 36.51 -1.79 11.92
CA ALA A 23 35.71 -0.64 12.31
C ALA A 23 35.33 0.23 11.10
N ALA A 24 36.27 0.49 10.19
CA ALA A 24 36.00 1.23 8.96
C ALA A 24 34.98 0.49 8.05
N VAL A 25 35.18 -0.82 7.86
CA VAL A 25 34.23 -1.65 7.06
C VAL A 25 32.85 -1.67 7.70
N SER A 26 32.75 -1.83 9.02
CA SER A 26 31.47 -1.82 9.74
C SER A 26 30.79 -0.46 9.64
N LEU A 27 31.54 0.64 9.71
CA LEU A 27 31.00 1.99 9.57
C LEU A 27 30.44 2.20 8.15
N VAL A 28 31.20 1.84 7.12
CA VAL A 28 30.73 1.93 5.73
C VAL A 28 29.49 1.09 5.52
N LEU A 29 29.46 -0.14 6.03
CA LEU A 29 28.29 -1.02 5.95
C LEU A 29 27.07 -0.42 6.64
N ALA A 30 27.25 0.12 7.85
CA ALA A 30 26.17 0.76 8.60
C ALA A 30 25.60 1.97 7.86
N VAL A 31 26.45 2.84 7.33
CA VAL A 31 26.02 4.01 6.53
C VAL A 31 25.28 3.55 5.27
N THR A 32 25.81 2.53 4.58
CA THR A 32 25.16 1.98 3.39
C THR A 32 23.78 1.41 3.70
N LEU A 33 23.63 0.68 4.79
CA LEU A 33 22.35 0.12 5.23
C LEU A 33 21.35 1.22 5.61
N VAL A 34 21.78 2.27 6.31
CA VAL A 34 20.94 3.40 6.69
C VAL A 34 20.36 4.12 5.46
N VAL A 35 21.09 4.17 4.36
CA VAL A 35 20.63 4.78 3.10
C VAL A 35 19.80 3.79 2.25
N LEU A 36 20.27 2.56 2.10
CA LEU A 36 19.65 1.56 1.24
C LEU A 36 18.27 1.10 1.76
N ILE A 37 18.12 0.90 3.06
CA ILE A 37 16.87 0.41 3.63
C ILE A 37 15.70 1.37 3.33
N PRO A 38 15.76 2.67 3.64
CA PRO A 38 14.68 3.61 3.31
C PRO A 38 14.43 3.71 1.80
N LEU A 39 15.49 3.63 0.98
CA LEU A 39 15.37 3.68 -0.47
C LEU A 39 14.61 2.46 -1.01
N LEU A 40 14.96 1.25 -0.57
CA LEU A 40 14.26 0.02 -0.93
C LEU A 40 12.80 0.04 -0.48
N TRP A 41 12.53 0.55 0.73
CA TRP A 41 11.17 0.73 1.22
C TRP A 41 10.38 1.69 0.36
N SER A 42 10.97 2.83 -0.01
CA SER A 42 10.32 3.82 -0.88
C SER A 42 9.97 3.21 -2.25
N VAL A 43 10.91 2.49 -2.87
CA VAL A 43 10.68 1.80 -4.16
C VAL A 43 9.58 0.74 -4.01
N HIS A 44 9.62 -0.05 -2.94
CA HIS A 44 8.59 -1.06 -2.68
C HIS A 44 7.19 -0.44 -2.55
N TYR A 45 7.06 0.65 -1.78
CA TYR A 45 5.78 1.36 -1.65
C TYR A 45 5.29 1.97 -2.96
N GLN A 46 6.20 2.53 -3.76
CA GLN A 46 5.82 3.07 -5.06
C GLN A 46 5.35 1.98 -6.03
N LEU A 47 6.00 0.81 -6.02
CA LEU A 47 5.58 -0.33 -6.84
C LEU A 47 4.20 -0.83 -6.41
N ARG A 48 3.96 -1.01 -5.11
CA ARG A 48 2.63 -1.38 -4.58
C ARG A 48 1.55 -0.39 -5.02
N TYR A 49 1.83 0.89 -4.90
CA TYR A 49 0.87 1.92 -5.28
C TYR A 49 0.57 1.92 -6.79
N ARG A 50 1.59 1.72 -7.62
CA ARG A 50 1.38 1.57 -9.06
C ARG A 50 0.50 0.36 -9.39
N HIS A 51 0.75 -0.79 -8.77
CA HIS A 51 -0.10 -1.98 -8.96
C HIS A 51 -1.54 -1.73 -8.52
N PHE A 52 -1.72 -1.11 -7.35
CA PHE A 52 -3.05 -0.71 -6.87
C PHE A 52 -3.78 0.18 -7.88
N VAL A 53 -3.14 1.27 -8.34
CA VAL A 53 -3.75 2.22 -9.29
C VAL A 53 -4.02 1.56 -10.63
N GLN A 54 -3.10 0.73 -11.11
CA GLN A 54 -3.28 0.01 -12.37
C GLN A 54 -4.45 -0.96 -12.30
N GLY A 55 -4.50 -1.83 -11.31
CA GLY A 55 -5.59 -2.79 -11.12
C GLY A 55 -6.94 -2.06 -10.99
N LEU A 56 -7.01 -1.04 -10.15
CA LEU A 56 -8.22 -0.22 -10.00
C LEU A 56 -8.64 0.47 -11.30
N SER A 57 -7.68 0.92 -12.12
CA SER A 57 -7.96 1.51 -13.44
C SER A 57 -8.57 0.50 -14.41
N GLU A 58 -8.02 -0.72 -14.44
CA GLU A 58 -8.48 -1.80 -15.30
C GLU A 58 -9.92 -2.21 -14.92
N SER A 59 -10.20 -2.43 -13.63
CA SER A 59 -11.54 -2.76 -13.14
C SER A 59 -12.55 -1.62 -13.37
N THR A 60 -12.14 -0.37 -13.12
CA THR A 60 -13.02 0.79 -13.40
C THR A 60 -13.37 0.90 -14.87
N LEU A 61 -12.41 0.64 -15.76
CA LEU A 61 -12.65 0.69 -17.21
C LEU A 61 -13.52 -0.47 -17.67
N ALA A 62 -13.35 -1.66 -17.11
CA ALA A 62 -14.18 -2.82 -17.37
C ALA A 62 -15.61 -2.58 -16.93
N ALA A 63 -15.82 -2.10 -15.70
CA ALA A 63 -17.14 -1.77 -15.16
C ALA A 63 -17.82 -0.65 -15.93
N TYR A 64 -17.07 0.38 -16.36
CA TYR A 64 -17.59 1.44 -17.21
C TYR A 64 -18.16 0.92 -18.53
N ARG A 65 -17.46 -0.02 -19.18
CA ARG A 65 -17.89 -0.61 -20.46
C ARG A 65 -19.08 -1.56 -20.30
N ALA A 66 -19.13 -2.26 -19.19
CA ALA A 66 -20.18 -3.26 -18.90
C ALA A 66 -21.39 -2.64 -18.19
N GLU A 67 -21.32 -1.38 -17.75
CA GLU A 67 -22.34 -0.68 -16.95
C GLU A 67 -22.78 -1.50 -15.70
N CYS A 68 -21.81 -2.16 -15.05
CA CYS A 68 -22.07 -3.11 -13.98
C CYS A 68 -21.56 -2.67 -12.60
N LEU A 69 -21.18 -1.39 -12.45
CA LEU A 69 -20.68 -0.87 -11.17
C LEU A 69 -21.84 -0.75 -10.17
N ILE A 70 -21.66 -1.36 -9.00
CA ILE A 70 -22.62 -1.34 -7.90
C ILE A 70 -21.93 -0.81 -6.64
N ALA A 71 -22.61 0.08 -5.92
CA ALA A 71 -22.22 0.47 -4.57
C ALA A 71 -23.10 -0.23 -3.54
N GLU A 72 -22.47 -0.84 -2.57
CA GLU A 72 -23.10 -1.32 -1.34
C GLU A 72 -22.85 -0.31 -0.23
N ARG A 73 -23.92 0.18 0.40
CA ARG A 73 -23.87 1.09 1.54
C ARG A 73 -24.83 0.59 2.60
N ASP A 74 -24.32 0.30 3.78
CA ASP A 74 -25.15 -0.17 4.91
C ASP A 74 -26.06 -1.37 4.54
N GLY A 75 -25.63 -2.22 3.62
CA GLY A 75 -26.36 -3.37 3.10
C GLY A 75 -27.36 -3.04 1.97
N GLU A 76 -27.46 -1.79 1.53
CA GLU A 76 -28.25 -1.39 0.37
C GLU A 76 -27.37 -1.35 -0.89
N LEU A 77 -27.83 -2.03 -1.95
CA LEU A 77 -27.18 -2.05 -3.25
C LEU A 77 -27.77 -0.98 -4.16
N SER A 78 -26.93 -0.14 -4.74
CA SER A 78 -27.33 0.88 -5.69
C SER A 78 -26.42 0.86 -6.93
N PRO A 79 -26.99 0.97 -8.15
CA PRO A 79 -26.19 1.09 -9.34
C PRO A 79 -25.45 2.43 -9.36
N VAL A 80 -24.23 2.43 -9.86
CA VAL A 80 -23.35 3.61 -9.94
C VAL A 80 -23.03 3.87 -11.40
N SER A 81 -23.16 5.11 -11.83
CA SER A 81 -22.79 5.46 -13.19
C SER A 81 -21.28 5.34 -13.41
N GLY A 82 -20.89 4.98 -14.62
CA GLY A 82 -19.47 4.90 -14.97
C GLY A 82 -18.73 6.23 -14.78
N GLY A 83 -19.44 7.35 -14.93
CA GLY A 83 -18.89 8.69 -14.65
C GLY A 83 -18.54 8.90 -13.19
N CYS A 84 -19.38 8.46 -12.27
CA CYS A 84 -19.14 8.49 -10.83
C CYS A 84 -18.00 7.53 -10.46
N GLY A 85 -18.02 6.31 -10.96
CA GLY A 85 -16.94 5.33 -10.77
C GLY A 85 -15.57 5.89 -11.21
N TYR A 86 -15.51 6.56 -12.35
CA TYR A 86 -14.29 7.20 -12.82
C TYR A 86 -13.84 8.36 -11.92
N GLN A 87 -14.75 9.14 -11.35
CA GLN A 87 -14.41 10.20 -10.40
C GLN A 87 -13.81 9.60 -9.12
N ILE A 88 -14.41 8.53 -8.58
CA ILE A 88 -13.88 7.83 -7.41
C ILE A 88 -12.49 7.25 -7.70
N TYR A 89 -12.31 6.62 -8.87
CA TYR A 89 -10.99 6.17 -9.32
C TYR A 89 -9.97 7.31 -9.34
N ARG A 90 -10.29 8.45 -9.94
CA ARG A 90 -9.38 9.61 -9.98
C ARG A 90 -9.02 10.11 -8.60
N LEU A 91 -9.97 10.14 -7.67
CA LEU A 91 -9.69 10.50 -6.29
C LEU A 91 -8.73 9.49 -5.65
N ALA A 92 -9.01 8.19 -5.75
CA ALA A 92 -8.16 7.14 -5.19
C ALA A 92 -6.75 7.15 -5.80
N ALA A 93 -6.64 7.33 -7.13
CA ALA A 93 -5.38 7.40 -7.85
C ALA A 93 -4.60 8.70 -7.63
N GLY A 94 -5.23 9.74 -7.12
CA GLY A 94 -4.58 11.00 -6.75
C GLY A 94 -4.13 11.09 -5.30
N LEU A 95 -4.43 10.08 -4.48
CA LEU A 95 -4.07 10.08 -3.07
C LEU A 95 -2.59 9.81 -2.87
N THR A 96 -2.03 10.46 -1.87
CA THR A 96 -0.72 10.05 -1.34
C THR A 96 -0.95 8.91 -0.34
N PRO A 97 -0.41 7.70 -0.61
CA PRO A 97 -0.54 6.59 0.33
C PRO A 97 0.15 6.93 1.65
N GLY A 98 -0.60 6.83 2.73
CA GLY A 98 -0.08 6.95 4.07
C GLY A 98 0.43 5.60 4.57
N ARG A 99 -0.36 4.92 5.39
CA ARG A 99 0.01 3.61 5.95
C ARG A 99 -0.62 2.47 5.15
N TRP A 100 0.21 1.59 4.65
CA TRP A 100 -0.21 0.31 4.10
C TRP A 100 -0.54 -0.68 5.23
N GLY A 101 -1.57 -1.48 5.05
CA GLY A 101 -1.97 -2.42 6.09
C GLY A 101 -3.15 -3.30 5.69
N LYS A 102 -3.68 -3.99 6.69
CA LYS A 102 -4.92 -4.75 6.57
C LYS A 102 -6.12 -3.85 6.85
N PRO A 103 -7.29 -4.17 6.31
CA PRO A 103 -8.51 -3.44 6.59
C PRO A 103 -8.89 -3.58 8.07
N PRO A 104 -9.72 -2.67 8.58
CA PRO A 104 -10.40 -2.85 9.87
C PRO A 104 -11.19 -4.17 9.91
N GLU A 105 -11.43 -4.70 11.11
CA GLU A 105 -12.24 -5.93 11.29
C GLU A 105 -13.73 -5.68 11.09
N GLU A 106 -14.14 -4.43 11.20
CA GLU A 106 -15.52 -4.00 10.97
C GLU A 106 -15.88 -4.06 9.47
N PRO A 107 -17.13 -4.36 9.12
CA PRO A 107 -17.58 -4.33 7.74
C PRO A 107 -17.37 -2.93 7.13
N ALA A 108 -17.04 -2.88 5.86
CA ALA A 108 -16.86 -1.61 5.17
C ALA A 108 -18.21 -0.89 5.04
N PRO A 109 -18.31 0.37 5.47
CA PRO A 109 -19.54 1.16 5.28
C PRO A 109 -19.86 1.46 3.81
N VAL A 110 -18.85 1.43 2.94
CA VAL A 110 -19.03 1.57 1.49
C VAL A 110 -18.14 0.57 0.78
N VAL A 111 -18.75 -0.21 -0.14
CA VAL A 111 -18.04 -1.13 -1.03
C VAL A 111 -18.48 -0.84 -2.47
N LEU A 112 -17.55 -0.72 -3.38
CA LEU A 112 -17.80 -0.70 -4.82
C LEU A 112 -17.46 -2.07 -5.39
N ASP A 113 -18.44 -2.69 -6.03
CA ASP A 113 -18.31 -3.93 -6.80
C ASP A 113 -18.25 -3.58 -8.28
N TYR A 114 -17.18 -3.98 -8.94
CA TYR A 114 -16.94 -3.70 -10.36
C TYR A 114 -17.54 -4.75 -11.30
N GLY A 115 -18.15 -5.81 -10.75
CA GLY A 115 -18.82 -6.85 -11.52
C GLY A 115 -17.87 -7.86 -12.21
N ASP A 116 -16.57 -7.65 -12.11
CA ASP A 116 -15.52 -8.56 -12.60
C ASP A 116 -14.91 -9.42 -11.47
N GLY A 117 -15.46 -9.32 -10.26
CA GLY A 117 -14.96 -9.95 -9.04
C GLY A 117 -14.01 -9.07 -8.25
N SER A 118 -13.67 -7.88 -8.76
CA SER A 118 -12.89 -6.91 -8.00
C SER A 118 -13.80 -6.01 -7.16
N THR A 119 -13.26 -5.55 -6.03
CA THR A 119 -13.97 -4.67 -5.10
C THR A 119 -13.07 -3.57 -4.58
N LEU A 120 -13.62 -2.41 -4.29
CA LEU A 120 -12.96 -1.31 -3.59
C LEU A 120 -13.78 -0.92 -2.36
N SER A 121 -13.24 -1.16 -1.20
CA SER A 121 -13.87 -0.92 0.09
C SER A 121 -13.27 0.29 0.79
N PHE A 122 -14.11 1.02 1.54
CA PHE A 122 -13.73 2.25 2.21
C PHE A 122 -14.10 2.20 3.69
N TRP A 123 -13.19 2.68 4.55
CA TRP A 123 -13.41 2.87 5.98
C TRP A 123 -12.92 4.24 6.39
N GLU A 124 -13.56 4.80 7.38
CA GLU A 124 -13.02 5.92 8.10
C GLU A 124 -12.11 5.42 9.23
N VAL A 125 -10.88 5.90 9.28
CA VAL A 125 -9.89 5.46 10.28
C VAL A 125 -9.25 6.64 11.00
N PRO A 126 -8.95 6.52 12.29
CA PRO A 126 -8.26 7.57 13.03
C PRO A 126 -6.83 7.76 12.52
N LEU A 127 -6.41 9.01 12.36
CA LEU A 127 -5.04 9.34 11.97
C LEU A 127 -4.11 9.31 13.17
N ARG A 128 -3.00 8.59 13.04
CA ARG A 128 -2.05 8.34 14.14
C ARG A 128 -1.47 9.60 14.80
N ASN A 129 -1.41 10.71 14.09
CA ASN A 129 -0.74 11.93 14.55
C ASN A 129 -1.70 13.00 15.09
N LYS A 130 -3.01 12.79 15.03
CA LYS A 130 -4.03 13.70 15.51
C LYS A 130 -5.21 12.90 16.05
N ALA A 131 -5.34 12.81 17.34
CA ALA A 131 -6.38 12.00 18.00
C ALA A 131 -7.83 12.35 17.62
N SER A 132 -8.06 13.52 17.02
CA SER A 132 -9.38 14.00 16.58
C SER A 132 -9.53 14.07 15.06
N ALA A 133 -8.54 13.65 14.29
CA ALA A 133 -8.60 13.68 12.84
C ALA A 133 -8.75 12.26 12.29
N THR A 134 -9.73 12.10 11.40
CA THR A 134 -9.96 10.87 10.66
C THR A 134 -9.41 10.97 9.24
N GLY A 135 -9.19 9.86 8.62
CA GLY A 135 -8.80 9.72 7.23
C GLY A 135 -9.50 8.52 6.61
N LEU A 136 -9.33 8.35 5.33
CA LEU A 136 -9.91 7.23 4.59
C LEU A 136 -8.92 6.07 4.50
N PHE A 137 -9.37 4.85 4.76
CA PHE A 137 -8.67 3.62 4.42
C PHE A 137 -9.34 3.01 3.20
N LEU A 138 -8.54 2.70 2.18
CA LEU A 138 -8.97 2.08 0.94
C LEU A 138 -8.42 0.65 0.89
N TRP A 139 -9.26 -0.29 0.49
CA TRP A 139 -8.88 -1.68 0.28
C TRP A 139 -9.41 -2.16 -1.06
N TYR A 140 -8.50 -2.42 -1.97
CA TYR A 140 -8.83 -2.97 -3.28
C TYR A 140 -8.52 -4.46 -3.31
N THR A 141 -9.46 -5.23 -3.80
CA THR A 141 -9.30 -6.66 -4.11
C THR A 141 -9.43 -6.83 -5.61
N ASP A 142 -8.44 -7.41 -6.24
CA ASP A 142 -8.46 -7.68 -7.68
C ASP A 142 -9.33 -8.93 -8.03
N PRO A 143 -9.61 -9.18 -9.32
CA PRO A 143 -10.40 -10.35 -9.73
C PRO A 143 -9.77 -11.70 -9.36
N GLU A 144 -8.48 -11.76 -9.10
CA GLU A 144 -7.74 -12.95 -8.66
C GLU A 144 -7.82 -13.17 -7.15
N GLY A 145 -8.45 -12.24 -6.41
CA GLY A 145 -8.59 -12.27 -4.95
C GLY A 145 -7.37 -11.74 -4.20
N LYS A 146 -6.39 -11.16 -4.90
CA LYS A 146 -5.26 -10.51 -4.28
C LYS A 146 -5.67 -9.11 -3.83
N SER A 147 -5.36 -8.79 -2.60
CA SER A 147 -5.82 -7.55 -2.00
C SER A 147 -4.67 -6.69 -1.49
N ASP A 148 -4.84 -5.38 -1.61
CA ASP A 148 -3.92 -4.40 -1.07
C ASP A 148 -4.67 -3.11 -0.67
N GLY A 149 -4.13 -2.37 0.32
CA GLY A 149 -4.77 -1.16 0.76
C GLY A 149 -3.91 -0.26 1.63
N PHE A 150 -4.33 0.98 1.71
CA PHE A 150 -3.63 2.02 2.44
C PHE A 150 -4.59 3.07 3.03
N SER A 151 -4.13 3.77 4.05
CA SER A 151 -4.83 4.95 4.58
C SER A 151 -4.34 6.23 3.92
N SER A 152 -5.24 7.20 3.78
CA SER A 152 -4.92 8.56 3.34
C SER A 152 -5.59 9.59 4.25
N ALA A 153 -4.87 10.67 4.53
CA ALA A 153 -5.37 11.80 5.31
C ALA A 153 -6.07 12.86 4.45
N LEU A 154 -6.03 12.73 3.14
CA LEU A 154 -6.48 13.76 2.19
C LEU A 154 -7.95 13.59 1.79
N LEU A 155 -8.55 12.46 2.09
CA LEU A 155 -9.92 12.15 1.72
C LEU A 155 -10.68 11.62 2.95
N HIS A 156 -11.97 11.94 3.03
CA HIS A 156 -12.89 11.48 4.05
C HIS A 156 -14.00 10.65 3.42
N LEU A 157 -14.59 9.75 4.19
CA LEU A 157 -15.67 8.88 3.74
C LEU A 157 -16.87 9.69 3.23
N ASP A 158 -17.21 10.78 3.89
CA ASP A 158 -18.27 11.70 3.47
C ASP A 158 -18.10 12.20 2.02
N GLY A 159 -16.87 12.35 1.55
CA GLY A 159 -16.59 12.76 0.19
C GLY A 159 -17.02 11.70 -0.83
N ILE A 160 -16.79 10.44 -0.53
CA ILE A 160 -17.24 9.30 -1.37
C ILE A 160 -18.76 9.18 -1.33
N GLN A 161 -19.36 9.26 -0.13
CA GLN A 161 -20.82 9.17 0.04
C GLN A 161 -21.54 10.28 -0.74
N ARG A 162 -21.07 11.53 -0.66
CA ARG A 162 -21.64 12.64 -1.45
C ARG A 162 -21.58 12.43 -2.94
N LEU A 163 -20.50 11.84 -3.47
CA LEU A 163 -20.43 11.51 -4.89
C LEU A 163 -21.47 10.49 -5.30
N LEU A 164 -21.66 9.45 -4.49
CA LEU A 164 -22.66 8.41 -4.72
C LEU A 164 -24.09 9.00 -4.63
N ASP A 165 -24.36 9.86 -3.64
CA ASP A 165 -25.67 10.52 -3.50
C ASP A 165 -25.98 11.46 -4.69
N GLN A 166 -24.97 12.20 -5.16
CA GLN A 166 -25.14 13.05 -6.35
C GLN A 166 -25.40 12.25 -7.61
N ASP A 167 -24.77 11.08 -7.73
CA ASP A 167 -24.99 10.17 -8.85
C ASP A 167 -26.39 9.57 -8.83
N ALA A 168 -26.83 9.09 -7.68
CA ALA A 168 -28.17 8.56 -7.47
C ALA A 168 -29.25 9.63 -7.74
N ALA A 169 -29.03 10.87 -7.28
CA ALA A 169 -29.95 11.98 -7.55
C ALA A 169 -30.02 12.32 -9.04
N ARG A 170 -28.92 12.23 -9.79
CA ARG A 170 -28.92 12.43 -11.25
C ARG A 170 -29.64 11.32 -11.99
N ALA A 171 -29.47 10.07 -11.54
CA ALA A 171 -30.16 8.93 -12.14
C ALA A 171 -31.69 8.96 -11.89
N ALA A 172 -32.13 9.56 -10.80
CA ALA A 172 -33.55 9.73 -10.47
C ALA A 172 -34.20 10.96 -11.12
N ALA A 173 -33.41 11.86 -11.72
CA ALA A 173 -33.95 13.03 -12.40
C ALA A 173 -34.56 12.61 -13.74
N PRO A 174 -35.81 13.06 -14.07
CA PRO A 174 -36.52 12.70 -15.28
C PRO A 174 -35.88 13.30 -16.55
#